data_9c711fae98edd961691bedfcaa08b156
#
_entry.id   9c711fae98edd961691bedfcaa08b156
#
_cell.length_a   1.000
_cell.length_b   1.000
_cell.length_c   1.000
_cell.angle_alpha   90.00
_cell.angle_beta   90.00
_cell.angle_gamma   90.00
#
_symmetry.space_group_name_H-M   'P 1'
#
loop_
_entity.id
_entity.type
_entity.pdbx_description
1 polymer ?
#
loop_
_entity_poly.entity_id
_entity_poly.type
_entity_poly.pdbx_seq_one_letter_code
_entity_poly.pdbx_strand_id
1 'polypeptide(L)'
;MVIRGEAVISYEDFNNFLLETESDYANPRNLASGSLTLKDVDEVKLRHIQWIPFTLVYSDQEILSWGQRMDYLEKLGFQTVEHRFIENPTSVNIQEKIDEFTQKVTHKKQPFPVDGLVITYDDTQYASTGSVTGHHATRAGYAFKWQDEYAETVLDHIEWSCAASTISPVAVFQPVELEGTTVQRASLCNISECERLGIGDAGTKLQVIKANKIIPKVIKITEKVGVLNIPDKCPVCGAEAHVVLSESGTKKLHCSNADCTAKQLKKFARFVSKDGINIDGISEQTVSTFINHGWIKDYADFYHLKDFAYQITSLDGFGKKSVSKLLESIEKSRNTDSRHLLYALSIPLCGFDVAKRLLSKYTFKELMETAKTSLFDDVFASIDGIGPEKSARFVNWFKDDKNYLKVSNLLKELDVKEVEVAEVGTKCAGQTFVITGDVYHYKNRNELKAYIESQGGKVTGSVSKSTTYLINNDAESQSSKNKKAHQLGISIITEEQFREKFT
;
A
#
# COMPACT_ATOMS: atom_id res chain seq x y z
N MET A 1 -26.24 -13.70 4.55
CA MET A 1 -25.14 -14.53 4.01
C MET A 1 -24.04 -13.64 3.44
N VAL A 2 -22.75 -13.93 3.70
CA VAL A 2 -21.58 -13.23 3.15
C VAL A 2 -20.65 -14.26 2.53
N ILE A 3 -20.32 -14.09 1.26
CA ILE A 3 -19.50 -15.01 0.48
C ILE A 3 -18.29 -14.26 -0.06
N ARG A 4 -17.13 -14.91 -0.05
CA ARG A 4 -15.91 -14.40 -0.69
C ARG A 4 -15.56 -15.28 -1.88
N GLY A 5 -15.24 -14.64 -2.99
CA GLY A 5 -14.86 -15.28 -4.24
C GLY A 5 -13.91 -14.40 -5.05
N GLU A 6 -13.51 -14.90 -6.20
CA GLU A 6 -12.67 -14.20 -7.16
C GLU A 6 -13.40 -14.05 -8.49
N ALA A 7 -13.27 -12.88 -9.12
CA ALA A 7 -13.77 -12.62 -10.46
C ALA A 7 -12.71 -13.06 -11.47
N VAL A 8 -13.06 -14.01 -12.34
CA VAL A 8 -12.14 -14.63 -13.28
C VAL A 8 -12.75 -14.69 -14.68
N ILE A 9 -11.92 -14.90 -15.69
CA ILE A 9 -12.34 -15.19 -17.08
C ILE A 9 -11.65 -16.49 -17.46
N SER A 10 -12.39 -17.41 -18.09
CA SER A 10 -11.82 -18.67 -18.58
C SER A 10 -10.85 -18.42 -19.73
N TYR A 11 -9.94 -19.36 -19.97
CA TYR A 11 -9.07 -19.30 -21.17
C TYR A 11 -9.89 -19.33 -22.47
N GLU A 12 -11.00 -20.03 -22.48
CA GLU A 12 -11.91 -20.11 -23.63
C GLU A 12 -12.61 -18.78 -23.89
N ASP A 13 -13.24 -18.19 -22.88
CA ASP A 13 -13.92 -16.90 -22.98
C ASP A 13 -12.92 -15.77 -23.32
N PHE A 14 -11.71 -15.85 -22.78
CA PHE A 14 -10.64 -14.91 -23.10
C PHE A 14 -10.25 -14.96 -24.57
N ASN A 15 -10.03 -16.17 -25.11
CA ASN A 15 -9.67 -16.34 -26.50
C ASN A 15 -10.80 -15.91 -27.45
N ASN A 16 -12.05 -16.22 -27.11
CA ASN A 16 -13.21 -15.77 -27.87
C ASN A 16 -13.30 -14.23 -27.86
N PHE A 17 -13.14 -13.60 -26.70
CA PHE A 17 -13.15 -12.15 -26.59
C PHE A 17 -12.07 -11.48 -27.45
N LEU A 18 -10.84 -12.02 -27.46
CA LEU A 18 -9.76 -11.50 -28.31
C LEU A 18 -10.10 -11.60 -29.81
N LEU A 19 -10.73 -12.71 -30.23
CA LEU A 19 -11.14 -12.91 -31.62
C LEU A 19 -12.29 -11.97 -32.05
N GLU A 20 -13.22 -11.70 -31.14
CA GLU A 20 -14.39 -10.87 -31.42
C GLU A 20 -14.10 -9.37 -31.42
N THR A 21 -13.13 -8.93 -30.60
CA THR A 21 -12.88 -7.49 -30.36
C THR A 21 -11.57 -6.98 -30.94
N GLU A 22 -10.73 -7.84 -31.54
CA GLU A 22 -9.39 -7.49 -32.03
C GLU A 22 -8.52 -6.79 -30.97
N SER A 23 -8.78 -7.09 -29.67
CA SER A 23 -8.06 -6.46 -28.56
C SER A 23 -6.74 -7.18 -28.26
N ASP A 24 -5.81 -6.46 -27.63
CA ASP A 24 -4.44 -6.87 -27.35
C ASP A 24 -4.17 -7.25 -25.89
N TYR A 25 -5.21 -7.67 -25.14
CA TYR A 25 -5.02 -8.10 -23.76
C TYR A 25 -4.08 -9.28 -23.66
N ALA A 26 -3.06 -9.17 -22.82
CA ALA A 26 -2.00 -10.16 -22.70
C ALA A 26 -2.43 -11.48 -22.02
N ASN A 27 -3.41 -11.43 -21.10
CA ASN A 27 -3.87 -12.62 -20.38
C ASN A 27 -5.27 -12.41 -19.75
N PRO A 28 -5.97 -13.50 -19.36
CA PRO A 28 -7.31 -13.42 -18.75
C PRO A 28 -7.37 -12.61 -17.47
N ARG A 29 -6.30 -12.60 -16.65
CA ARG A 29 -6.24 -11.86 -15.38
C ARG A 29 -6.31 -10.35 -15.62
N ASN A 30 -5.56 -9.85 -16.61
CA ASN A 30 -5.58 -8.43 -16.97
C ASN A 30 -6.95 -8.01 -17.51
N LEU A 31 -7.58 -8.85 -18.33
CA LEU A 31 -8.93 -8.62 -18.83
C LEU A 31 -9.94 -8.58 -17.69
N ALA A 32 -9.92 -9.55 -16.77
CA ALA A 32 -10.83 -9.61 -15.62
C ALA A 32 -10.69 -8.38 -14.72
N SER A 33 -9.46 -8.01 -14.36
CA SER A 33 -9.19 -6.85 -13.51
C SER A 33 -9.65 -5.53 -14.16
N GLY A 34 -9.37 -5.34 -15.45
CA GLY A 34 -9.81 -4.17 -16.22
C GLY A 34 -11.33 -4.08 -16.32
N SER A 35 -12.02 -5.23 -16.34
CA SER A 35 -13.48 -5.31 -16.48
C SER A 35 -14.23 -4.78 -15.25
N LEU A 36 -13.69 -5.00 -14.05
CA LEU A 36 -14.34 -4.57 -12.81
C LEU A 36 -14.42 -3.05 -12.64
N THR A 37 -13.66 -2.28 -13.41
CA THR A 37 -13.63 -0.82 -13.37
C THR A 37 -14.36 -0.17 -14.54
N LEU A 38 -14.87 -0.94 -15.49
CA LEU A 38 -15.62 -0.43 -16.63
C LEU A 38 -16.98 0.11 -16.21
N LYS A 39 -17.37 1.18 -16.87
CA LYS A 39 -18.70 1.80 -16.71
C LYS A 39 -19.73 1.31 -17.72
N ASP A 40 -19.26 0.77 -18.85
CA ASP A 40 -20.10 0.21 -19.90
C ASP A 40 -20.45 -1.24 -19.57
N VAL A 41 -21.72 -1.46 -19.21
CA VAL A 41 -22.24 -2.78 -18.80
C VAL A 41 -22.31 -3.74 -19.99
N ASP A 42 -22.56 -3.26 -21.19
CA ASP A 42 -22.67 -4.11 -22.37
C ASP A 42 -21.29 -4.62 -22.80
N GLU A 43 -20.27 -3.79 -22.69
CA GLU A 43 -18.87 -4.23 -22.87
C GLU A 43 -18.46 -5.26 -21.78
N VAL A 44 -18.88 -5.07 -20.53
CA VAL A 44 -18.59 -6.05 -19.45
C VAL A 44 -19.26 -7.40 -19.73
N LYS A 45 -20.46 -7.42 -20.28
CA LYS A 45 -21.17 -8.69 -20.64
C LYS A 45 -20.39 -9.52 -21.66
N LEU A 46 -19.77 -8.86 -22.66
CA LEU A 46 -18.99 -9.53 -23.70
C LEU A 46 -17.73 -10.23 -23.14
N ARG A 47 -17.30 -9.85 -21.94
CA ARG A 47 -16.09 -10.37 -21.31
C ARG A 47 -16.32 -11.64 -20.50
N HIS A 48 -17.57 -12.10 -20.35
CA HIS A 48 -17.96 -13.35 -19.69
C HIS A 48 -17.30 -13.56 -18.33
N ILE A 49 -17.28 -12.51 -17.47
CA ILE A 49 -16.69 -12.59 -16.14
C ILE A 49 -17.50 -13.61 -15.31
N GLN A 50 -16.77 -14.55 -14.70
CA GLN A 50 -17.31 -15.53 -13.78
C GLN A 50 -16.84 -15.19 -12.36
N TRP A 51 -17.70 -15.41 -11.37
CA TRP A 51 -17.35 -15.21 -9.98
C TRP A 51 -17.30 -16.57 -9.27
N ILE A 52 -16.13 -16.96 -8.80
CA ILE A 52 -15.85 -18.26 -8.20
C ILE A 52 -15.74 -18.13 -6.69
N PRO A 53 -16.72 -18.54 -5.90
CA PRO A 53 -16.67 -18.60 -4.45
C PRO A 53 -15.61 -19.58 -3.94
N PHE A 54 -14.89 -19.15 -2.90
CA PHE A 54 -13.94 -20.00 -2.19
C PHE A 54 -14.05 -19.92 -0.66
N THR A 55 -14.94 -19.06 -0.13
CA THR A 55 -15.18 -18.97 1.31
C THR A 55 -16.59 -18.46 1.59
N LEU A 56 -17.37 -19.21 2.36
CA LEU A 56 -18.59 -18.74 3.02
C LEU A 56 -18.18 -18.09 4.35
N VAL A 57 -18.20 -16.75 4.38
CA VAL A 57 -17.75 -15.97 5.55
C VAL A 57 -18.79 -15.96 6.64
N TYR A 58 -20.07 -15.77 6.27
CA TYR A 58 -21.21 -15.74 7.18
C TYR A 58 -22.46 -16.35 6.54
N SER A 59 -23.19 -17.11 7.32
CA SER A 59 -24.50 -17.67 6.97
C SER A 59 -25.39 -17.66 8.21
N ASP A 60 -26.71 -17.59 8.03
CA ASP A 60 -27.71 -17.76 9.09
C ASP A 60 -27.74 -19.20 9.64
N GLN A 61 -27.18 -20.15 8.88
CA GLN A 61 -26.98 -21.52 9.28
C GLN A 61 -25.54 -21.72 9.75
N GLU A 62 -25.37 -22.35 10.89
CA GLU A 62 -24.04 -22.73 11.37
C GLU A 62 -23.56 -23.97 10.62
N ILE A 63 -22.52 -23.78 9.78
CA ILE A 63 -21.87 -24.84 9.02
C ILE A 63 -20.39 -24.85 9.41
N LEU A 64 -19.97 -25.89 10.14
CA LEU A 64 -18.63 -25.96 10.73
C LEU A 64 -17.57 -26.58 9.81
N SER A 65 -17.98 -27.34 8.78
CA SER A 65 -17.08 -27.91 7.77
C SER A 65 -16.95 -26.98 6.57
N TRP A 66 -15.74 -26.71 6.13
CA TRP A 66 -15.46 -25.91 4.92
C TRP A 66 -16.04 -26.61 3.68
N GLY A 67 -15.89 -27.93 3.57
CA GLY A 67 -16.46 -28.70 2.47
C GLY A 67 -17.97 -28.58 2.41
N GLN A 68 -18.67 -28.72 3.56
CA GLN A 68 -20.14 -28.55 3.62
C GLN A 68 -20.55 -27.10 3.26
N ARG A 69 -19.72 -26.10 3.52
CA ARG A 69 -19.97 -24.71 3.08
C ARG A 69 -19.91 -24.61 1.55
N MET A 70 -18.98 -25.31 0.92
CA MET A 70 -18.92 -25.35 -0.55
C MET A 70 -20.12 -26.09 -1.14
N ASP A 71 -20.48 -27.26 -0.61
CA ASP A 71 -21.67 -28.01 -1.02
C ASP A 71 -22.96 -27.18 -0.85
N TYR A 72 -23.03 -26.37 0.21
CA TYR A 72 -24.16 -25.47 0.43
C TYR A 72 -24.25 -24.39 -0.65
N LEU A 73 -23.10 -23.77 -1.01
CA LEU A 73 -23.05 -22.78 -2.08
C LEU A 73 -23.40 -23.39 -3.44
N GLU A 74 -22.96 -24.61 -3.73
CA GLU A 74 -23.32 -25.34 -4.96
C GLU A 74 -24.83 -25.64 -5.05
N LYS A 75 -25.45 -26.02 -3.94
CA LYS A 75 -26.94 -26.19 -3.86
C LYS A 75 -27.69 -24.87 -4.11
N LEU A 76 -27.08 -23.72 -3.82
CA LEU A 76 -27.63 -22.40 -4.14
C LEU A 76 -27.34 -21.97 -5.60
N GLY A 77 -26.67 -22.80 -6.39
CA GLY A 77 -26.37 -22.55 -7.81
C GLY A 77 -25.06 -21.82 -8.07
N PHE A 78 -24.17 -21.66 -7.09
CA PHE A 78 -22.85 -21.10 -7.32
C PHE A 78 -21.89 -22.16 -7.83
N GLN A 79 -21.02 -21.79 -8.76
CA GLN A 79 -19.87 -22.61 -9.15
C GLN A 79 -18.72 -22.31 -8.19
N THR A 80 -18.42 -23.25 -7.29
CA THR A 80 -17.36 -23.06 -6.28
C THR A 80 -15.98 -23.39 -6.83
N VAL A 81 -14.95 -23.02 -6.08
CA VAL A 81 -13.56 -23.39 -6.39
C VAL A 81 -13.41 -24.93 -6.37
N GLU A 82 -12.69 -25.47 -7.36
CA GLU A 82 -12.39 -26.91 -7.38
C GLU A 82 -11.59 -27.31 -6.14
N HIS A 83 -12.05 -28.33 -5.42
CA HIS A 83 -11.44 -28.76 -4.17
C HIS A 83 -11.37 -30.29 -4.03
N ARG A 84 -10.56 -30.74 -3.10
CA ARG A 84 -10.45 -32.14 -2.69
C ARG A 84 -10.39 -32.23 -1.17
N PHE A 85 -11.07 -33.21 -0.62
CA PHE A 85 -10.98 -33.55 0.79
C PHE A 85 -9.93 -34.63 1.01
N ILE A 86 -9.13 -34.50 2.06
CA ILE A 86 -8.12 -35.50 2.48
C ILE A 86 -8.47 -35.90 3.90
N GLU A 87 -8.93 -37.12 4.05
CA GLU A 87 -9.13 -37.76 5.35
C GLU A 87 -7.80 -38.28 5.87
N ASN A 88 -7.50 -38.04 7.15
CA ASN A 88 -6.24 -38.43 7.79
C ASN A 88 -4.98 -37.96 6.99
N PRO A 89 -4.71 -36.63 6.92
CA PRO A 89 -3.66 -36.08 6.08
C PRO A 89 -2.27 -36.57 6.48
N THR A 90 -1.53 -37.06 5.48
CA THR A 90 -0.13 -37.42 5.55
C THR A 90 0.65 -36.66 4.47
N SER A 91 1.97 -36.58 4.61
CA SER A 91 2.80 -35.97 3.56
C SER A 91 2.61 -36.63 2.19
N VAL A 92 2.33 -37.95 2.16
CA VAL A 92 2.16 -38.71 0.92
C VAL A 92 0.85 -38.34 0.22
N ASN A 93 -0.29 -38.44 0.91
CA ASN A 93 -1.58 -38.16 0.27
C ASN A 93 -1.81 -36.68 -0.02
N ILE A 94 -1.17 -35.76 0.73
CA ILE A 94 -1.12 -34.35 0.38
C ILE A 94 -0.34 -34.15 -0.91
N GLN A 95 0.84 -34.79 -1.04
CA GLN A 95 1.67 -34.69 -2.25
C GLN A 95 0.93 -35.26 -3.47
N GLU A 96 0.24 -36.38 -3.34
CA GLU A 96 -0.58 -36.95 -4.42
C GLU A 96 -1.64 -35.97 -4.93
N LYS A 97 -2.28 -35.21 -4.04
CA LYS A 97 -3.24 -34.19 -4.46
C LYS A 97 -2.58 -32.97 -5.12
N ILE A 98 -1.42 -32.56 -4.62
CA ILE A 98 -0.62 -31.51 -5.27
C ILE A 98 -0.23 -31.95 -6.69
N ASP A 99 0.19 -33.20 -6.86
CA ASP A 99 0.57 -33.75 -8.16
C ASP A 99 -0.63 -33.86 -9.12
N GLU A 100 -1.81 -34.26 -8.61
CA GLU A 100 -3.06 -34.26 -9.40
C GLU A 100 -3.37 -32.88 -9.98
N PHE A 101 -3.36 -31.84 -9.15
CA PHE A 101 -3.60 -30.46 -9.59
C PHE A 101 -2.47 -29.94 -10.49
N THR A 102 -1.22 -30.29 -10.19
CA THR A 102 -0.07 -29.91 -11.02
C THR A 102 -0.22 -30.44 -12.45
N GLN A 103 -0.63 -31.70 -12.61
CA GLN A 103 -0.88 -32.28 -13.93
C GLN A 103 -2.00 -31.55 -14.67
N LYS A 104 -3.11 -31.17 -13.98
CA LYS A 104 -4.18 -30.38 -14.61
C LYS A 104 -3.71 -29.03 -15.12
N VAL A 105 -2.89 -28.32 -14.32
CA VAL A 105 -2.35 -27.01 -14.70
C VAL A 105 -1.35 -27.15 -15.85
N THR A 106 -0.41 -28.10 -15.74
CA THR A 106 0.61 -28.34 -16.78
C THR A 106 0.00 -28.70 -18.13
N HIS A 107 -1.05 -29.53 -18.13
CA HIS A 107 -1.75 -29.93 -19.36
C HIS A 107 -2.85 -28.94 -19.80
N LYS A 108 -2.92 -27.76 -19.20
CA LYS A 108 -3.95 -26.72 -19.48
C LYS A 108 -5.40 -27.24 -19.41
N LYS A 109 -5.64 -28.21 -18.54
CA LYS A 109 -6.99 -28.74 -18.28
C LYS A 109 -7.78 -27.91 -17.27
N GLN A 110 -7.10 -26.99 -16.57
CA GLN A 110 -7.74 -26.03 -15.69
C GLN A 110 -8.35 -24.91 -16.52
N PRO A 111 -9.66 -24.63 -16.40
CA PRO A 111 -10.30 -23.61 -17.24
C PRO A 111 -9.87 -22.19 -16.93
N PHE A 112 -9.41 -21.91 -15.72
CA PHE A 112 -9.00 -20.60 -15.25
C PHE A 112 -7.50 -20.53 -14.98
N PRO A 113 -6.87 -19.36 -15.10
CA PRO A 113 -5.50 -19.15 -14.64
C PRO A 113 -5.41 -19.30 -13.11
N VAL A 114 -4.54 -20.16 -12.65
CA VAL A 114 -4.29 -20.41 -11.23
C VAL A 114 -2.79 -20.31 -10.95
N ASP A 115 -2.42 -19.84 -9.72
CA ASP A 115 -1.02 -19.65 -9.32
C ASP A 115 -0.60 -20.57 -8.16
N GLY A 116 -1.52 -21.33 -7.61
CA GLY A 116 -1.23 -22.24 -6.51
C GLY A 116 -2.45 -22.98 -5.98
N LEU A 117 -2.23 -23.69 -4.88
CA LEU A 117 -3.27 -24.37 -4.11
C LEU A 117 -3.32 -23.80 -2.70
N VAL A 118 -4.50 -23.82 -2.10
CA VAL A 118 -4.67 -23.52 -0.68
C VAL A 118 -5.03 -24.80 0.04
N ILE A 119 -4.19 -25.19 1.01
CA ILE A 119 -4.42 -26.32 1.88
C ILE A 119 -4.97 -25.76 3.19
N THR A 120 -6.20 -26.09 3.54
CA THR A 120 -6.87 -25.53 4.73
C THR A 120 -7.50 -26.64 5.56
N TYR A 121 -7.81 -26.33 6.82
CA TYR A 121 -8.59 -27.24 7.68
C TYR A 121 -10.06 -27.22 7.26
N ASP A 122 -10.67 -28.40 7.28
CA ASP A 122 -12.12 -28.51 7.05
C ASP A 122 -12.92 -27.98 8.25
N ASP A 123 -12.46 -28.25 9.47
CA ASP A 123 -13.01 -27.67 10.70
C ASP A 123 -12.77 -26.16 10.73
N THR A 124 -13.82 -25.38 10.48
CA THR A 124 -13.75 -23.92 10.41
C THR A 124 -13.60 -23.24 11.77
N GLN A 125 -14.02 -23.91 12.87
CA GLN A 125 -13.76 -23.39 14.22
C GLN A 125 -12.29 -23.52 14.55
N TYR A 126 -11.70 -24.69 14.32
CA TYR A 126 -10.26 -24.87 14.50
C TYR A 126 -9.46 -23.91 13.59
N ALA A 127 -9.85 -23.79 12.33
CA ALA A 127 -9.22 -22.87 11.40
C ALA A 127 -9.26 -21.41 11.90
N SER A 128 -10.32 -21.00 12.61
CA SER A 128 -10.47 -19.65 13.14
C SER A 128 -9.51 -19.34 14.30
N THR A 129 -8.92 -20.34 14.93
CA THR A 129 -7.93 -20.16 16.02
C THR A 129 -6.58 -19.64 15.52
N GLY A 130 -6.32 -19.67 14.22
CA GLY A 130 -5.10 -19.17 13.61
C GLY A 130 -4.92 -17.65 13.77
N SER A 131 -3.68 -17.18 13.64
CA SER A 131 -3.39 -15.75 13.68
C SER A 131 -4.07 -15.02 12.50
N VAL A 132 -4.55 -13.79 12.74
CA VAL A 132 -5.24 -12.99 11.73
C VAL A 132 -4.22 -12.11 10.98
N THR A 133 -4.35 -12.05 9.65
CA THR A 133 -3.54 -11.15 8.80
C THR A 133 -4.04 -9.71 8.87
N GLY A 134 -3.26 -8.75 8.36
CA GLY A 134 -3.66 -7.35 8.26
C GLY A 134 -4.94 -7.11 7.42
N HIS A 135 -5.34 -8.08 6.61
CA HIS A 135 -6.59 -8.06 5.81
C HIS A 135 -7.74 -8.82 6.47
N HIS A 136 -7.68 -9.04 7.79
CA HIS A 136 -8.69 -9.76 8.56
C HIS A 136 -8.96 -11.20 8.10
N ALA A 137 -8.02 -11.81 7.38
CA ALA A 137 -8.08 -13.22 7.00
C ALA A 137 -7.32 -14.06 8.03
N THR A 138 -7.95 -15.11 8.56
CA THR A 138 -7.32 -16.04 9.47
C THR A 138 -6.29 -16.88 8.71
N ARG A 139 -5.14 -17.14 9.32
CA ARG A 139 -4.16 -18.10 8.79
C ARG A 139 -4.61 -19.53 9.10
N ALA A 140 -5.59 -19.97 8.34
CA ALA A 140 -6.26 -21.26 8.53
C ALA A 140 -5.59 -22.42 7.78
N GLY A 141 -4.48 -22.16 7.08
CA GLY A 141 -3.83 -23.16 6.25
C GLY A 141 -2.57 -22.64 5.58
N TYR A 142 -2.13 -23.34 4.54
CA TYR A 142 -0.92 -23.05 3.79
C TYR A 142 -1.23 -22.86 2.32
N ALA A 143 -0.57 -21.89 1.70
CA ALA A 143 -0.57 -21.75 0.24
C ALA A 143 0.62 -22.52 -0.33
N PHE A 144 0.34 -23.46 -1.21
CA PHE A 144 1.33 -24.06 -2.09
C PHE A 144 1.33 -23.28 -3.40
N LYS A 145 2.50 -22.85 -3.86
CA LYS A 145 2.65 -22.19 -5.16
C LYS A 145 3.56 -23.03 -6.04
N TRP A 146 3.16 -23.20 -7.30
CA TRP A 146 4.08 -23.78 -8.29
C TRP A 146 5.28 -22.87 -8.47
N GLN A 147 6.39 -23.48 -8.85
CA GLN A 147 7.58 -22.73 -9.18
C GLN A 147 7.27 -21.78 -10.35
N ASP A 148 7.63 -20.52 -10.19
CA ASP A 148 7.49 -19.55 -11.27
C ASP A 148 8.31 -19.99 -12.49
N GLU A 149 7.74 -19.83 -13.67
CA GLU A 149 8.49 -19.97 -14.91
C GLU A 149 9.59 -18.91 -14.95
N TYR A 150 10.79 -19.31 -15.33
CA TYR A 150 11.89 -18.38 -15.54
C TYR A 150 12.31 -18.34 -17.02
N ALA A 151 12.80 -17.18 -17.44
CA ALA A 151 13.48 -17.04 -18.72
C ALA A 151 14.94 -16.64 -18.50
N GLU A 152 15.83 -17.14 -19.36
CA GLU A 152 17.21 -16.67 -19.41
C GLU A 152 17.34 -15.53 -20.41
N THR A 153 18.09 -14.52 -20.02
CA THR A 153 18.33 -13.35 -20.86
C THR A 153 19.70 -12.74 -20.57
N VAL A 154 20.07 -11.77 -21.39
CA VAL A 154 21.37 -11.08 -21.30
C VAL A 154 21.13 -9.63 -20.90
N LEU A 155 21.83 -9.18 -19.87
CA LEU A 155 21.82 -7.79 -19.43
C LEU A 155 22.39 -6.88 -20.53
N ASP A 156 21.62 -5.87 -20.91
CA ASP A 156 22.05 -4.83 -21.83
C ASP A 156 22.77 -3.71 -21.08
N HIS A 157 22.13 -3.17 -20.05
CA HIS A 157 22.76 -2.20 -19.14
C HIS A 157 21.98 -2.10 -17.82
N ILE A 158 22.56 -1.40 -16.84
CA ILE A 158 21.84 -0.99 -15.63
C ILE A 158 21.49 0.49 -15.75
N GLU A 159 20.19 0.75 -15.76
CA GLU A 159 19.65 2.11 -15.70
C GLU A 159 19.51 2.54 -14.24
N TRP A 160 20.05 3.68 -13.91
CA TRP A 160 19.90 4.27 -12.59
C TRP A 160 18.82 5.34 -12.61
N SER A 161 17.75 5.12 -11.87
CA SER A 161 16.59 6.01 -11.82
C SER A 161 16.48 6.69 -10.46
N CYS A 162 16.42 8.02 -10.46
CA CYS A 162 16.26 8.80 -9.24
C CYS A 162 14.78 9.04 -8.95
N ALA A 163 14.31 8.52 -7.81
CA ALA A 163 12.97 8.79 -7.29
C ALA A 163 13.07 9.33 -5.86
N ALA A 164 12.51 10.49 -5.61
CA ALA A 164 12.70 11.24 -4.38
C ALA A 164 14.19 11.52 -4.10
N SER A 165 14.82 10.92 -3.09
CA SER A 165 16.27 11.08 -2.82
C SER A 165 17.08 9.85 -3.19
N THR A 166 16.43 8.74 -3.47
CA THR A 166 17.08 7.45 -3.71
C THR A 166 17.26 7.23 -5.21
N ILE A 167 18.46 6.82 -5.60
CA ILE A 167 18.80 6.41 -6.95
C ILE A 167 18.79 4.89 -6.95
N SER A 168 17.84 4.29 -7.68
CA SER A 168 17.59 2.85 -7.69
C SER A 168 18.02 2.23 -9.01
N PRO A 169 18.71 1.06 -8.99
CA PRO A 169 19.11 0.35 -10.20
C PRO A 169 17.95 -0.43 -10.80
N VAL A 170 17.85 -0.42 -12.12
CA VAL A 170 16.93 -1.21 -12.92
C VAL A 170 17.76 -1.98 -13.96
N ALA A 171 17.64 -3.30 -13.97
CA ALA A 171 18.23 -4.11 -15.02
C ALA A 171 17.40 -3.93 -16.30
N VAL A 172 18.03 -3.51 -17.37
CA VAL A 172 17.53 -3.52 -18.74
C VAL A 172 18.21 -4.66 -19.46
N PHE A 173 17.43 -5.57 -20.06
CA PHE A 173 17.94 -6.80 -20.67
C PHE A 173 17.21 -7.11 -21.97
N GLN A 174 17.77 -8.03 -22.76
CA GLN A 174 17.15 -8.46 -24.00
C GLN A 174 15.73 -8.97 -23.75
N PRO A 175 14.74 -8.54 -24.55
CA PRO A 175 13.35 -8.93 -24.35
C PRO A 175 13.17 -10.44 -24.29
N VAL A 176 12.39 -10.91 -23.31
CA VAL A 176 12.04 -12.33 -23.16
C VAL A 176 10.55 -12.46 -22.89
N GLU A 177 9.97 -13.53 -23.39
CA GLU A 177 8.59 -13.90 -23.12
C GLU A 177 8.48 -14.61 -21.78
N LEU A 178 7.63 -14.09 -20.89
CA LEU A 178 7.32 -14.69 -19.60
C LEU A 178 5.80 -14.59 -19.33
N GLU A 179 5.18 -15.74 -19.16
CA GLU A 179 3.74 -15.84 -18.85
C GLU A 179 2.86 -14.98 -19.80
N GLY A 180 3.14 -15.10 -21.13
CA GLY A 180 2.36 -14.44 -22.18
C GLY A 180 2.59 -12.95 -22.35
N THR A 181 3.64 -12.38 -21.77
CA THR A 181 4.01 -10.98 -22.01
C THR A 181 5.52 -10.82 -22.17
N THR A 182 5.93 -9.88 -23.00
CA THR A 182 7.34 -9.52 -23.19
C THR A 182 7.85 -8.69 -22.02
N VAL A 183 8.95 -9.11 -21.42
CA VAL A 183 9.63 -8.46 -20.31
C VAL A 183 11.04 -8.08 -20.71
N GLN A 184 11.47 -6.86 -20.40
CA GLN A 184 12.81 -6.35 -20.71
C GLN A 184 13.40 -5.47 -19.59
N ARG A 185 12.71 -5.33 -18.47
CA ARG A 185 13.14 -4.47 -17.34
C ARG A 185 12.75 -5.12 -16.03
N ALA A 186 13.65 -5.08 -15.04
CA ALA A 186 13.37 -5.51 -13.69
C ALA A 186 14.07 -4.63 -12.66
N SER A 187 13.37 -4.25 -11.61
CA SER A 187 13.98 -3.48 -10.51
C SER A 187 14.98 -4.34 -9.75
N LEU A 188 16.17 -3.77 -9.48
CA LEU A 188 17.19 -4.34 -8.61
C LEU A 188 17.14 -3.74 -7.20
N CYS A 189 16.12 -2.95 -6.91
CA CYS A 189 15.81 -2.35 -5.62
C CYS A 189 16.90 -1.40 -5.09
N ASN A 190 18.13 -1.88 -4.83
CA ASN A 190 19.22 -1.12 -4.23
C ASN A 190 20.58 -1.79 -4.47
N ILE A 191 21.67 -1.13 -4.04
CA ILE A 191 23.03 -1.64 -4.22
C ILE A 191 23.25 -2.98 -3.49
N SER A 192 22.73 -3.14 -2.26
CA SER A 192 22.88 -4.41 -1.53
C SER A 192 22.25 -5.59 -2.27
N GLU A 193 21.14 -5.40 -2.95
CA GLU A 193 20.51 -6.44 -3.77
C GLU A 193 21.35 -6.76 -5.02
N CYS A 194 21.93 -5.73 -5.65
CA CYS A 194 22.89 -5.95 -6.75
C CYS A 194 24.11 -6.76 -6.30
N GLU A 195 24.67 -6.45 -5.14
CA GLU A 195 25.79 -7.19 -4.54
C GLU A 195 25.38 -8.62 -4.18
N ARG A 196 24.20 -8.82 -3.60
CA ARG A 196 23.67 -10.14 -3.25
C ARG A 196 23.49 -11.04 -4.47
N LEU A 197 22.98 -10.48 -5.55
CA LEU A 197 22.82 -11.18 -6.83
C LEU A 197 24.16 -11.42 -7.52
N GLY A 198 25.18 -10.64 -7.22
CA GLY A 198 26.45 -10.66 -7.91
C GLY A 198 26.38 -10.13 -9.33
N ILE A 199 25.48 -9.16 -9.60
CA ILE A 199 25.28 -8.62 -10.94
C ILE A 199 26.55 -7.92 -11.43
N GLY A 200 26.84 -8.07 -12.74
CA GLY A 200 27.95 -7.43 -13.42
C GLY A 200 27.50 -6.29 -14.33
N ASP A 201 28.19 -6.18 -15.45
CA ASP A 201 27.95 -5.21 -16.51
C ASP A 201 27.24 -5.85 -17.71
N ALA A 202 27.08 -5.10 -18.79
CA ALA A 202 26.51 -5.55 -20.06
C ALA A 202 27.08 -6.91 -20.50
N GLY A 203 26.23 -7.80 -21.01
CA GLY A 203 26.58 -9.16 -21.37
C GLY A 203 26.42 -10.20 -20.24
N THR A 204 26.16 -9.78 -18.99
CA THR A 204 25.86 -10.66 -17.87
C THR A 204 24.59 -11.47 -18.16
N LYS A 205 24.64 -12.81 -18.04
CA LYS A 205 23.48 -13.68 -18.22
C LYS A 205 22.71 -13.81 -16.89
N LEU A 206 21.40 -13.68 -16.97
CA LEU A 206 20.53 -13.66 -15.81
C LEU A 206 19.22 -14.44 -16.04
N GLN A 207 18.66 -14.92 -14.96
CA GLN A 207 17.33 -15.54 -14.93
C GLN A 207 16.33 -14.56 -14.33
N VAL A 208 15.20 -14.40 -15.03
CA VAL A 208 14.09 -13.53 -14.62
C VAL A 208 12.81 -14.33 -14.47
N ILE A 209 11.99 -13.94 -13.49
CA ILE A 209 10.63 -14.45 -13.27
C ILE A 209 9.65 -13.27 -13.23
N LYS A 210 8.36 -13.56 -13.25
CA LYS A 210 7.32 -12.62 -12.82
C LYS A 210 6.86 -12.96 -11.40
N ALA A 211 7.42 -12.27 -10.42
CA ALA A 211 6.97 -12.40 -9.05
C ALA A 211 5.46 -12.07 -8.94
N ASN A 212 4.69 -12.95 -8.31
CA ASN A 212 3.23 -12.90 -8.25
C ASN A 212 2.57 -12.79 -9.65
N LYS A 213 3.21 -13.34 -10.68
CA LYS A 213 2.78 -13.31 -12.10
C LYS A 213 2.60 -11.90 -12.69
N ILE A 214 3.15 -10.88 -12.05
CA ILE A 214 2.99 -9.47 -12.45
C ILE A 214 4.33 -8.76 -12.55
N ILE A 215 5.18 -8.85 -11.52
CA ILE A 215 6.36 -7.98 -11.35
C ILE A 215 7.61 -8.69 -11.82
N PRO A 216 8.31 -8.20 -12.87
CA PRO A 216 9.58 -8.76 -13.29
C PRO A 216 10.64 -8.66 -12.19
N LYS A 217 11.34 -9.76 -11.94
CA LYS A 217 12.38 -9.86 -10.92
C LYS A 217 13.54 -10.71 -11.41
N VAL A 218 14.77 -10.20 -11.24
CA VAL A 218 15.99 -10.98 -11.42
C VAL A 218 16.16 -11.89 -10.20
N ILE A 219 16.28 -13.18 -10.42
CA ILE A 219 16.43 -14.17 -9.34
C ILE A 219 17.83 -14.74 -9.22
N LYS A 220 18.57 -14.81 -10.34
CA LYS A 220 19.89 -15.46 -10.40
C LYS A 220 20.73 -14.87 -11.52
N ILE A 221 22.03 -14.78 -11.30
CA ILE A 221 23.04 -14.54 -12.31
C ILE A 221 23.69 -15.87 -12.65
N THR A 222 23.64 -16.26 -13.93
CA THR A 222 24.22 -17.55 -14.43
C THR A 222 25.62 -17.37 -14.95
N GLU A 223 25.94 -16.22 -15.53
CA GLU A 223 27.29 -15.90 -16.02
C GLU A 223 27.51 -14.40 -15.83
N LYS A 224 28.54 -14.03 -15.07
CA LYS A 224 28.86 -12.64 -14.77
C LYS A 224 29.89 -12.11 -15.75
N VAL A 225 29.61 -10.93 -16.31
CA VAL A 225 30.56 -10.13 -17.10
C VAL A 225 30.88 -8.83 -16.38
N GLY A 226 32.12 -8.48 -16.27
CA GLY A 226 32.56 -7.20 -15.66
C GLY A 226 32.18 -7.00 -14.19
N VAL A 227 32.04 -5.75 -13.81
CA VAL A 227 31.66 -5.33 -12.45
C VAL A 227 30.54 -4.28 -12.53
N LEU A 228 29.70 -4.25 -11.49
CA LEU A 228 28.65 -3.25 -11.36
C LEU A 228 29.25 -1.86 -11.32
N ASN A 229 28.87 -1.00 -12.25
CA ASN A 229 29.22 0.42 -12.22
C ASN A 229 28.16 1.19 -11.42
N ILE A 230 28.57 1.75 -10.27
CA ILE A 230 27.71 2.60 -9.45
C ILE A 230 28.02 4.05 -9.79
N PRO A 231 27.04 4.85 -10.25
CA PRO A 231 27.32 6.22 -10.65
C PRO A 231 27.69 7.11 -9.44
N ASP A 232 28.62 7.99 -9.65
CA ASP A 232 29.04 9.05 -8.72
C ASP A 232 28.17 10.32 -8.84
N LYS A 233 27.32 10.39 -9.88
CA LYS A 233 26.45 11.52 -10.16
C LYS A 233 24.98 11.09 -10.29
N CYS A 234 24.11 11.98 -9.87
CA CYS A 234 22.66 11.80 -10.03
C CYS A 234 22.27 11.85 -11.52
N PRO A 235 21.57 10.87 -12.06
CA PRO A 235 21.18 10.84 -13.48
C PRO A 235 20.18 11.93 -13.86
N VAL A 236 19.54 12.57 -12.88
CA VAL A 236 18.53 13.61 -13.13
C VAL A 236 19.11 15.01 -13.07
N CYS A 237 19.95 15.33 -12.06
CA CYS A 237 20.43 16.70 -11.84
C CYS A 237 21.95 16.85 -11.95
N GLY A 238 22.69 15.76 -12.18
CA GLY A 238 24.15 15.79 -12.31
C GLY A 238 24.93 16.05 -11.01
N ALA A 239 24.27 16.30 -9.89
CA ALA A 239 24.92 16.48 -8.61
C ALA A 239 25.54 15.17 -8.10
N GLU A 240 26.48 15.29 -7.15
CA GLU A 240 27.12 14.12 -6.54
C GLU A 240 26.07 13.12 -5.96
N ALA A 241 26.35 11.85 -6.15
CA ALA A 241 25.62 10.75 -5.56
C ALA A 241 26.51 9.97 -4.60
N HIS A 242 25.99 9.59 -3.44
CA HIS A 242 26.76 8.90 -2.41
C HIS A 242 25.98 7.72 -1.84
N VAL A 243 26.72 6.69 -1.44
CA VAL A 243 26.15 5.49 -0.82
C VAL A 243 25.83 5.78 0.64
N VAL A 244 24.59 5.52 1.04
CA VAL A 244 24.10 5.64 2.42
C VAL A 244 23.72 4.26 2.93
N LEU A 245 24.14 3.94 4.16
CA LEU A 245 23.73 2.74 4.87
C LEU A 245 22.47 3.03 5.68
N SER A 246 21.44 2.19 5.53
CA SER A 246 20.27 2.22 6.43
C SER A 246 20.65 1.60 7.79
N GLU A 247 19.79 1.77 8.80
CA GLU A 247 19.94 1.11 10.10
C GLU A 247 20.05 -0.43 9.99
N SER A 248 19.40 -1.01 8.99
CA SER A 248 19.51 -2.44 8.68
C SER A 248 20.75 -2.85 7.88
N GLY A 249 21.68 -1.92 7.62
CA GLY A 249 22.89 -2.17 6.84
C GLY A 249 22.68 -2.19 5.31
N THR A 250 21.49 -1.85 4.80
CA THR A 250 21.20 -1.84 3.38
C THR A 250 21.84 -0.63 2.71
N LYS A 251 22.65 -0.85 1.67
CA LYS A 251 23.29 0.19 0.86
C LYS A 251 22.32 0.75 -0.17
N LYS A 252 22.12 2.06 -0.15
CA LYS A 252 21.31 2.80 -1.12
C LYS A 252 22.12 3.97 -1.69
N LEU A 253 21.91 4.30 -2.95
CA LEU A 253 22.52 5.46 -3.57
C LEU A 253 21.60 6.67 -3.42
N HIS A 254 22.14 7.80 -2.97
CA HIS A 254 21.38 9.03 -2.73
C HIS A 254 21.97 10.20 -3.51
N CYS A 255 21.09 11.04 -4.04
CA CYS A 255 21.46 12.33 -4.62
C CYS A 255 21.72 13.36 -3.51
N SER A 256 22.86 14.08 -3.56
CA SER A 256 23.19 15.14 -2.58
C SER A 256 22.36 16.41 -2.74
N ASN A 257 21.90 16.72 -3.95
CA ASN A 257 21.15 17.94 -4.24
C ASN A 257 19.76 17.94 -3.59
N ALA A 258 19.51 18.85 -2.67
CA ALA A 258 18.20 19.01 -2.00
C ALA A 258 17.10 19.46 -2.98
N ASP A 259 17.47 20.23 -4.00
CA ASP A 259 16.58 20.80 -5.02
C ASP A 259 16.54 19.97 -6.32
N CYS A 260 16.95 18.71 -6.27
CA CYS A 260 16.84 17.79 -7.40
C CYS A 260 15.39 17.68 -7.90
N THR A 261 15.20 17.81 -9.21
CA THR A 261 13.86 17.75 -9.84
C THR A 261 13.08 16.48 -9.49
N ALA A 262 13.76 15.34 -9.36
CA ALA A 262 13.13 14.09 -8.91
C ALA A 262 12.60 14.18 -7.47
N LYS A 263 13.29 14.91 -6.58
CA LYS A 263 12.81 15.17 -5.21
C LYS A 263 11.61 16.12 -5.20
N GLN A 264 11.67 17.17 -6.02
CA GLN A 264 10.58 18.13 -6.17
C GLN A 264 9.34 17.43 -6.70
N LEU A 265 9.47 16.58 -7.73
CA LEU A 265 8.38 15.81 -8.30
C LEU A 265 7.63 15.00 -7.23
N LYS A 266 8.33 14.27 -6.38
CA LYS A 266 7.69 13.48 -5.31
C LYS A 266 7.04 14.36 -4.23
N LYS A 267 7.63 15.50 -3.89
CA LYS A 267 7.02 16.45 -2.95
C LYS A 267 5.73 17.02 -3.53
N PHE A 268 5.72 17.43 -4.78
CA PHE A 268 4.54 17.98 -5.43
C PHE A 268 3.47 16.92 -5.72
N ALA A 269 3.86 15.70 -6.10
CA ALA A 269 2.92 14.59 -6.25
C ALA A 269 2.21 14.27 -4.91
N ARG A 270 2.93 14.30 -3.77
CA ARG A 270 2.32 14.18 -2.45
C ARG A 270 1.43 15.38 -2.11
N PHE A 271 1.86 16.58 -2.46
CA PHE A 271 1.09 17.79 -2.22
C PHE A 271 -0.29 17.71 -2.88
N VAL A 272 -0.37 17.33 -4.15
CA VAL A 272 -1.64 17.23 -4.89
C VAL A 272 -2.44 15.96 -4.58
N SER A 273 -1.88 14.98 -3.88
CA SER A 273 -2.51 13.70 -3.60
C SER A 273 -3.78 13.85 -2.75
N LYS A 274 -4.62 12.79 -2.74
CA LYS A 274 -5.85 12.72 -1.95
C LYS A 274 -5.63 12.98 -0.45
N ASP A 275 -4.52 12.47 0.10
CA ASP A 275 -4.15 12.66 1.50
C ASP A 275 -3.43 14.00 1.74
N GLY A 276 -2.99 14.68 0.68
CA GLY A 276 -2.43 16.04 0.69
C GLY A 276 -3.53 17.08 0.54
N ILE A 277 -3.34 18.03 -0.38
CA ILE A 277 -4.31 19.11 -0.65
C ILE A 277 -5.50 18.63 -1.52
N ASN A 278 -5.44 17.40 -2.05
CA ASN A 278 -6.49 16.78 -2.84
C ASN A 278 -6.88 17.55 -4.09
N ILE A 279 -5.94 17.74 -4.99
CA ILE A 279 -6.19 18.33 -6.32
C ILE A 279 -6.43 17.21 -7.33
N ASP A 280 -7.70 16.98 -7.69
CA ASP A 280 -8.05 15.96 -8.67
C ASP A 280 -7.61 16.35 -10.10
N GLY A 281 -7.27 15.33 -10.90
CA GLY A 281 -6.90 15.52 -12.31
C GLY A 281 -5.41 15.79 -12.53
N ILE A 282 -4.57 15.75 -11.49
CA ILE A 282 -3.11 15.87 -11.59
C ILE A 282 -2.45 14.52 -11.27
N SER A 283 -1.90 13.88 -12.28
CA SER A 283 -1.03 12.70 -12.09
C SER A 283 0.42 13.13 -11.82
N GLU A 284 1.25 12.19 -11.33
CA GLU A 284 2.70 12.45 -11.17
C GLU A 284 3.35 12.85 -12.52
N GLN A 285 2.91 12.24 -13.62
CA GLN A 285 3.37 12.60 -14.97
C GLN A 285 2.98 14.05 -15.33
N THR A 286 1.77 14.46 -14.99
CA THR A 286 1.30 15.85 -15.19
C THR A 286 2.15 16.84 -14.38
N VAL A 287 2.45 16.51 -13.10
CA VAL A 287 3.35 17.32 -12.27
C VAL A 287 4.73 17.44 -12.92
N SER A 288 5.29 16.32 -13.42
CA SER A 288 6.57 16.33 -14.13
C SER A 288 6.55 17.25 -15.35
N THR A 289 5.49 17.18 -16.13
CA THR A 289 5.30 18.06 -17.30
C THR A 289 5.27 19.53 -16.89
N PHE A 290 4.54 19.90 -15.84
CA PHE A 290 4.46 21.28 -15.37
C PHE A 290 5.77 21.80 -14.80
N ILE A 291 6.56 20.94 -14.10
CA ILE A 291 7.92 21.27 -13.66
C ILE A 291 8.82 21.55 -14.87
N ASN A 292 8.78 20.68 -15.88
CA ASN A 292 9.64 20.81 -17.07
C ASN A 292 9.32 22.07 -17.90
N HIS A 293 8.06 22.50 -17.92
CA HIS A 293 7.66 23.77 -18.52
C HIS A 293 7.96 24.99 -17.63
N GLY A 294 8.42 24.77 -16.38
CA GLY A 294 8.71 25.85 -15.43
C GLY A 294 7.47 26.55 -14.88
N TRP A 295 6.28 25.94 -15.01
CA TRP A 295 5.02 26.51 -14.52
C TRP A 295 4.83 26.33 -13.02
N ILE A 296 5.44 25.28 -12.45
CA ILE A 296 5.47 25.04 -10.99
C ILE A 296 6.93 24.89 -10.52
N LYS A 297 7.32 25.73 -9.57
CA LYS A 297 8.62 25.71 -8.88
C LYS A 297 8.42 25.59 -7.36
N ASP A 298 7.23 25.99 -6.89
CA ASP A 298 6.84 25.98 -5.50
C ASP A 298 5.36 25.54 -5.34
N TYR A 299 4.94 25.25 -4.11
CA TYR A 299 3.57 24.84 -3.80
C TYR A 299 2.52 25.91 -4.18
N ALA A 300 2.82 27.19 -4.00
CA ALA A 300 1.91 28.28 -4.33
C ALA A 300 1.62 28.37 -5.85
N ASP A 301 2.56 27.93 -6.69
CA ASP A 301 2.43 28.03 -8.15
C ASP A 301 1.27 27.19 -8.70
N PHE A 302 0.84 26.15 -7.99
CA PHE A 302 -0.34 25.37 -8.39
C PHE A 302 -1.59 26.26 -8.51
N TYR A 303 -1.70 27.29 -7.67
CA TYR A 303 -2.84 28.22 -7.64
C TYR A 303 -2.76 29.30 -8.72
N HIS A 304 -1.65 29.36 -9.45
CA HIS A 304 -1.41 30.25 -10.59
C HIS A 304 -1.46 29.53 -11.95
N LEU A 305 -1.75 28.22 -11.98
CA LEU A 305 -1.83 27.42 -13.22
C LEU A 305 -2.90 27.92 -14.21
N LYS A 306 -3.88 28.69 -13.74
CA LYS A 306 -4.86 29.37 -14.60
C LYS A 306 -4.21 30.28 -15.64
N ASP A 307 -3.05 30.86 -15.32
CA ASP A 307 -2.31 31.76 -16.22
C ASP A 307 -1.72 31.00 -17.42
N PHE A 308 -1.59 29.70 -17.31
CA PHE A 308 -1.09 28.76 -18.34
C PHE A 308 -2.20 27.89 -18.95
N ALA A 309 -3.48 28.20 -18.72
CA ALA A 309 -4.62 27.38 -19.15
C ALA A 309 -4.61 27.08 -20.66
N TYR A 310 -4.22 28.04 -21.48
CA TYR A 310 -4.12 27.87 -22.94
C TYR A 310 -3.01 26.88 -23.30
N GLN A 311 -1.83 27.04 -22.72
CA GLN A 311 -0.67 26.14 -22.93
C GLN A 311 -0.99 24.72 -22.45
N ILE A 312 -1.62 24.58 -21.28
CA ILE A 312 -2.04 23.28 -20.75
C ILE A 312 -3.03 22.59 -21.69
N THR A 313 -3.97 23.34 -22.28
CA THR A 313 -4.95 22.79 -23.25
C THR A 313 -4.27 22.25 -24.51
N SER A 314 -3.07 22.72 -24.82
CA SER A 314 -2.30 22.32 -26.02
C SER A 314 -1.46 21.07 -25.76
N LEU A 315 -1.40 20.57 -24.53
CA LEU A 315 -0.69 19.33 -24.19
C LEU A 315 -1.51 18.09 -24.55
N ASP A 316 -0.82 17.03 -24.94
CA ASP A 316 -1.46 15.73 -25.19
C ASP A 316 -2.19 15.23 -23.93
N GLY A 317 -3.43 14.79 -24.13
CA GLY A 317 -4.31 14.33 -23.04
C GLY A 317 -5.07 15.45 -22.31
N PHE A 318 -4.83 16.74 -22.64
CA PHE A 318 -5.52 17.88 -22.05
C PHE A 318 -6.44 18.57 -23.07
N GLY A 319 -7.73 18.34 -22.94
CA GLY A 319 -8.74 19.12 -23.68
C GLY A 319 -9.36 20.23 -22.82
N LYS A 320 -10.12 21.14 -23.43
CA LYS A 320 -10.78 22.26 -22.74
C LYS A 320 -11.57 21.81 -21.48
N LYS A 321 -12.31 20.68 -21.56
CA LYS A 321 -13.09 20.14 -20.44
C LYS A 321 -12.19 19.63 -19.27
N SER A 322 -11.08 18.98 -19.58
CA SER A 322 -10.17 18.47 -18.54
C SER A 322 -9.44 19.61 -17.85
N VAL A 323 -9.01 20.63 -18.59
CA VAL A 323 -8.39 21.84 -18.02
C VAL A 323 -9.37 22.61 -17.15
N SER A 324 -10.64 22.79 -17.58
CA SER A 324 -11.66 23.41 -16.72
C SER A 324 -11.85 22.68 -15.41
N LYS A 325 -12.01 21.34 -15.44
CA LYS A 325 -12.14 20.53 -14.23
C LYS A 325 -10.91 20.58 -13.34
N LEU A 326 -9.72 20.60 -13.92
CA LEU A 326 -8.47 20.76 -13.19
C LEU A 326 -8.43 22.10 -12.44
N LEU A 327 -8.73 23.20 -13.12
CA LEU A 327 -8.75 24.54 -12.50
C LEU A 327 -9.83 24.64 -11.42
N GLU A 328 -11.01 24.06 -11.63
CA GLU A 328 -12.07 23.97 -10.61
C GLU A 328 -11.60 23.17 -9.38
N SER A 329 -10.87 22.07 -9.59
CA SER A 329 -10.31 21.28 -8.50
C SER A 329 -9.24 22.05 -7.71
N ILE A 330 -8.39 22.82 -8.40
CA ILE A 330 -7.40 23.70 -7.79
C ILE A 330 -8.10 24.76 -6.91
N GLU A 331 -9.11 25.46 -7.45
CA GLU A 331 -9.83 26.46 -6.66
C GLU A 331 -10.55 25.86 -5.45
N LYS A 332 -11.15 24.67 -5.60
CA LYS A 332 -11.77 23.94 -4.50
C LYS A 332 -10.76 23.58 -3.41
N SER A 333 -9.54 23.23 -3.80
CA SER A 333 -8.47 22.81 -2.89
C SER A 333 -7.92 23.94 -2.01
N ARG A 334 -8.26 25.21 -2.29
CA ARG A 334 -7.93 26.33 -1.40
C ARG A 334 -8.51 26.16 -0.01
N ASN A 335 -9.68 25.51 0.09
CA ASN A 335 -10.28 25.14 1.37
C ASN A 335 -9.73 23.79 1.82
N THR A 336 -8.81 23.81 2.76
CA THR A 336 -8.16 22.61 3.31
C THR A 336 -8.12 22.67 4.84
N ASP A 337 -7.74 21.58 5.48
CA ASP A 337 -7.49 21.60 6.92
C ASP A 337 -5.98 21.55 7.24
N SER A 338 -5.62 21.98 8.44
CA SER A 338 -4.23 22.06 8.90
C SER A 338 -3.51 20.71 8.88
N ARG A 339 -4.20 19.58 9.01
CA ARG A 339 -3.62 18.25 9.01
C ARG A 339 -3.23 17.80 7.60
N HIS A 340 -4.11 17.99 6.61
CA HIS A 340 -3.80 17.73 5.20
C HIS A 340 -2.67 18.64 4.72
N LEU A 341 -2.71 19.91 5.08
CA LEU A 341 -1.64 20.85 4.76
C LEU A 341 -0.29 20.37 5.34
N LEU A 342 -0.24 20.04 6.63
CA LEU A 342 1.00 19.63 7.29
C LEU A 342 1.59 18.34 6.64
N TYR A 343 0.72 17.39 6.29
CA TYR A 343 1.13 16.18 5.56
C TYR A 343 1.65 16.51 4.16
N ALA A 344 0.97 17.42 3.45
CA ALA A 344 1.32 17.81 2.08
C ALA A 344 2.71 18.44 1.94
N LEU A 345 3.18 19.13 2.97
CA LEU A 345 4.50 19.79 2.98
C LEU A 345 5.68 18.81 2.92
N SER A 346 5.46 17.51 3.06
CA SER A 346 6.49 16.48 2.97
C SER A 346 7.68 16.68 3.93
N ILE A 347 7.41 17.18 5.12
CA ILE A 347 8.40 17.33 6.19
C ILE A 347 8.94 15.94 6.57
N PRO A 348 10.28 15.75 6.67
CA PRO A 348 10.85 14.46 7.02
C PRO A 348 10.32 13.92 8.35
N LEU A 349 9.97 12.63 8.39
CA LEU A 349 9.38 11.92 9.54
C LEU A 349 8.02 12.47 10.02
N CYS A 350 7.44 13.44 9.32
CA CYS A 350 6.11 13.97 9.60
C CYS A 350 5.08 13.34 8.64
N GLY A 351 4.62 12.12 8.96
CA GLY A 351 3.49 11.48 8.33
C GLY A 351 2.16 11.96 8.93
N PHE A 352 1.03 11.43 8.44
CA PHE A 352 -0.31 11.83 8.84
C PHE A 352 -0.57 11.66 10.36
N ASP A 353 -0.04 10.61 10.99
CA ASP A 353 -0.15 10.38 12.44
C ASP A 353 0.63 11.43 13.25
N VAL A 354 1.85 11.76 12.82
CA VAL A 354 2.66 12.81 13.47
C VAL A 354 2.00 14.18 13.32
N ALA A 355 1.47 14.50 12.14
CA ALA A 355 0.70 15.72 11.90
C ALA A 355 -0.49 15.82 12.84
N LYS A 356 -1.29 14.75 12.99
CA LYS A 356 -2.42 14.69 13.92
C LYS A 356 -2.00 14.95 15.37
N ARG A 357 -0.87 14.37 15.82
CA ARG A 357 -0.35 14.52 17.18
C ARG A 357 0.15 15.94 17.46
N LEU A 358 0.86 16.55 16.53
CA LEU A 358 1.30 17.94 16.64
C LEU A 358 0.11 18.90 16.73
N LEU A 359 -0.85 18.75 15.81
CA LEU A 359 -2.06 19.58 15.74
C LEU A 359 -3.06 19.31 16.86
N SER A 360 -2.88 18.26 17.67
CA SER A 360 -3.67 18.07 18.90
C SER A 360 -3.25 18.99 20.05
N LYS A 361 -2.13 19.69 19.93
CA LYS A 361 -1.57 20.58 20.97
C LYS A 361 -1.33 21.99 20.49
N TYR A 362 -1.18 22.20 19.20
CA TYR A 362 -0.84 23.48 18.59
C TYR A 362 -1.68 23.69 17.33
N THR A 363 -2.05 24.93 17.03
CA THR A 363 -2.52 25.31 15.69
C THR A 363 -1.38 25.23 14.69
N PHE A 364 -1.69 25.16 13.41
CA PHE A 364 -0.65 25.13 12.36
C PHE A 364 0.28 26.35 12.45
N LYS A 365 -0.29 27.53 12.70
CA LYS A 365 0.48 28.77 12.85
C LYS A 365 1.42 28.72 14.06
N GLU A 366 0.93 28.27 15.21
CA GLU A 366 1.76 28.10 16.40
C GLU A 366 2.89 27.10 16.19
N LEU A 367 2.62 25.98 15.49
CA LEU A 367 3.65 25.00 15.14
C LEU A 367 4.77 25.63 14.30
N MET A 368 4.37 26.38 13.26
CA MET A 368 5.31 27.03 12.35
C MET A 368 6.16 28.09 13.08
N GLU A 369 5.53 28.94 13.88
CA GLU A 369 6.21 29.99 14.64
C GLU A 369 7.11 29.41 15.74
N THR A 370 6.60 28.43 16.51
CA THR A 370 7.39 27.77 17.56
C THR A 370 8.60 27.07 16.97
N ALA A 371 8.44 26.34 15.86
CA ALA A 371 9.55 25.68 15.19
C ALA A 371 10.60 26.70 14.67
N LYS A 372 10.13 27.84 14.13
CA LYS A 372 11.02 28.87 13.57
C LYS A 372 11.84 29.58 14.64
N THR A 373 11.22 29.89 15.78
CA THR A 373 11.81 30.74 16.82
C THR A 373 12.47 29.97 17.98
N SER A 374 12.19 28.68 18.11
CA SER A 374 12.71 27.87 19.21
C SER A 374 14.24 27.75 19.20
N LEU A 375 14.85 27.90 20.37
CA LEU A 375 16.26 27.64 20.59
C LEU A 375 16.57 26.14 20.70
N PHE A 376 15.56 25.31 20.98
CA PHE A 376 15.68 23.87 21.21
C PHE A 376 15.03 23.09 20.08
N ASP A 377 15.73 22.08 19.59
CA ASP A 377 15.24 21.23 18.50
C ASP A 377 14.23 20.15 18.98
N ASP A 378 14.19 19.89 20.29
CA ASP A 378 13.32 18.89 20.92
C ASP A 378 12.06 19.48 21.53
N VAL A 379 11.70 20.73 21.20
CA VAL A 379 10.55 21.47 21.77
C VAL A 379 9.21 20.71 21.69
N PHE A 380 9.04 19.84 20.70
CA PHE A 380 7.84 19.00 20.53
C PHE A 380 8.00 17.58 21.09
N ALA A 381 9.15 17.22 21.67
CA ALA A 381 9.43 15.84 22.10
C ALA A 381 8.58 15.37 23.30
N SER A 382 7.95 16.29 24.01
CA SER A 382 6.99 15.98 25.10
C SER A 382 5.64 15.45 24.59
N ILE A 383 5.36 15.55 23.29
CA ILE A 383 4.12 15.04 22.70
C ILE A 383 4.25 13.53 22.50
N ASP A 384 3.26 12.76 22.98
CA ASP A 384 3.29 11.28 22.86
C ASP A 384 3.47 10.84 21.40
N GLY A 385 4.45 9.96 21.16
CA GLY A 385 4.82 9.45 19.83
C GLY A 385 5.67 10.40 18.98
N ILE A 386 6.10 11.56 19.55
CA ILE A 386 7.05 12.48 18.93
C ILE A 386 8.33 12.47 19.78
N GLY A 387 9.28 11.61 19.38
CA GLY A 387 10.59 11.60 20.05
C GLY A 387 11.48 12.77 19.60
N PRO A 388 12.65 12.95 20.27
CA PRO A 388 13.60 14.04 19.95
C PRO A 388 13.98 14.13 18.47
N GLU A 389 14.18 12.99 17.80
CA GLU A 389 14.55 12.97 16.37
C GLU A 389 13.44 13.57 15.49
N LYS A 390 12.17 13.18 15.69
CA LYS A 390 11.05 13.72 14.91
C LYS A 390 10.87 15.22 15.17
N SER A 391 11.00 15.62 16.44
CA SER A 391 10.98 17.04 16.82
C SER A 391 12.06 17.83 16.13
N ALA A 392 13.32 17.36 16.19
CA ALA A 392 14.44 18.03 15.58
C ALA A 392 14.28 18.14 14.04
N ARG A 393 13.81 17.09 13.37
CA ARG A 393 13.52 17.13 11.92
C ARG A 393 12.48 18.17 11.56
N PHE A 394 11.43 18.27 12.36
CA PHE A 394 10.36 19.24 12.16
C PHE A 394 10.85 20.67 12.38
N VAL A 395 11.53 20.93 13.50
CA VAL A 395 12.08 22.24 13.85
C VAL A 395 13.10 22.72 12.82
N ASN A 396 14.07 21.88 12.47
CA ASN A 396 15.11 22.25 11.52
C ASN A 396 14.55 22.50 10.11
N TRP A 397 13.44 21.82 9.74
CA TRP A 397 12.79 22.07 8.47
C TRP A 397 12.18 23.49 8.39
N PHE A 398 11.56 23.99 9.46
CA PHE A 398 11.02 25.35 9.52
C PHE A 398 12.06 26.42 9.83
N LYS A 399 13.18 26.06 10.47
CA LYS A 399 14.33 26.98 10.64
C LYS A 399 14.99 27.35 9.31
N ASP A 400 14.89 26.50 8.29
CA ASP A 400 15.29 26.83 6.93
C ASP A 400 14.40 27.95 6.37
N ASP A 401 15.00 29.11 6.09
CA ASP A 401 14.29 30.29 5.58
C ASP A 401 13.57 30.04 4.27
N LYS A 402 14.12 29.19 3.40
CA LYS A 402 13.49 28.83 2.13
C LYS A 402 12.18 28.07 2.35
N ASN A 403 12.20 27.08 3.24
CA ASN A 403 10.99 26.30 3.55
C ASN A 403 9.94 27.17 4.24
N TYR A 404 10.36 28.00 5.21
CA TYR A 404 9.47 28.93 5.89
C TYR A 404 8.79 29.89 4.92
N LEU A 405 9.56 30.50 3.99
CA LEU A 405 9.03 31.41 2.98
C LEU A 405 8.05 30.71 2.02
N LYS A 406 8.37 29.48 1.58
CA LYS A 406 7.48 28.67 0.72
C LYS A 406 6.12 28.44 1.38
N VAL A 407 6.13 28.06 2.66
CA VAL A 407 4.87 27.86 3.43
C VAL A 407 4.13 29.17 3.62
N SER A 408 4.84 30.25 3.95
CA SER A 408 4.24 31.58 4.09
C SER A 408 3.58 32.08 2.83
N ASN A 409 4.16 31.80 1.66
CA ASN A 409 3.56 32.13 0.36
C ASN A 409 2.34 31.22 0.08
N LEU A 410 2.43 29.93 0.37
CA LEU A 410 1.33 28.99 0.18
C LEU A 410 0.11 29.39 1.04
N LEU A 411 0.34 29.81 2.29
CA LEU A 411 -0.74 30.26 3.19
C LEU A 411 -1.51 31.49 2.69
N LYS A 412 -0.97 32.27 1.75
CA LYS A 412 -1.70 33.36 1.11
C LYS A 412 -2.73 32.86 0.11
N GLU A 413 -2.53 31.63 -0.40
CA GLU A 413 -3.39 30.99 -1.39
C GLU A 413 -4.47 30.08 -0.78
N LEU A 414 -4.31 29.71 0.52
CA LEU A 414 -5.16 28.74 1.18
C LEU A 414 -6.03 29.35 2.27
N ASP A 415 -7.27 28.86 2.36
CA ASP A 415 -8.14 29.01 3.51
C ASP A 415 -8.02 27.74 4.38
N VAL A 416 -7.14 27.81 5.39
CA VAL A 416 -6.79 26.67 6.22
C VAL A 416 -7.67 26.64 7.46
N LYS A 417 -8.54 25.64 7.55
CA LYS A 417 -9.33 25.37 8.74
C LYS A 417 -8.46 24.63 9.74
N GLU A 418 -8.35 25.19 10.95
CA GLU A 418 -7.73 24.46 12.04
C GLU A 418 -8.59 23.25 12.38
N VAL A 419 -7.94 22.10 12.61
CA VAL A 419 -8.63 20.94 13.14
C VAL A 419 -9.07 21.30 14.56
N GLU A 420 -10.37 21.37 14.79
CA GLU A 420 -10.88 21.53 16.15
C GLU A 420 -10.29 20.39 16.99
N VAL A 421 -9.50 20.75 17.98
CA VAL A 421 -9.11 19.83 19.04
C VAL A 421 -10.40 19.58 19.78
N ALA A 422 -11.12 18.51 19.43
CA ALA A 422 -12.24 18.05 20.24
C ALA A 422 -11.71 17.99 21.69
N GLU A 423 -12.38 18.68 22.63
CA GLU A 423 -12.02 18.58 24.03
C GLU A 423 -11.86 17.11 24.37
N VAL A 424 -10.64 16.72 24.70
CA VAL A 424 -10.34 15.33 25.00
C VAL A 424 -11.05 15.02 26.29
N GLY A 425 -12.12 14.25 26.21
CA GLY A 425 -12.81 13.77 27.39
C GLY A 425 -11.84 13.05 28.32
N THR A 426 -12.12 13.01 29.59
CA THR A 426 -11.21 12.41 30.59
C THR A 426 -11.62 11.00 31.01
N LYS A 427 -12.72 10.46 30.48
CA LYS A 427 -13.28 9.16 30.90
C LYS A 427 -12.32 7.99 30.73
N CYS A 428 -11.47 8.00 29.71
CA CYS A 428 -10.46 6.97 29.45
C CYS A 428 -9.03 7.45 29.77
N ALA A 429 -8.86 8.62 30.40
CA ALA A 429 -7.55 9.22 30.63
C ALA A 429 -6.63 8.29 31.44
N GLY A 430 -5.36 8.18 31.00
CA GLY A 430 -4.36 7.34 31.67
C GLY A 430 -4.52 5.85 31.43
N GLN A 431 -5.53 5.38 30.69
CA GLN A 431 -5.77 3.98 30.41
C GLN A 431 -5.26 3.60 28.99
N THR A 432 -4.65 2.42 28.90
CA THR A 432 -4.21 1.84 27.62
C THR A 432 -5.05 0.61 27.30
N PHE A 433 -5.72 0.67 26.16
CA PHE A 433 -6.62 -0.38 25.69
C PHE A 433 -6.02 -1.15 24.50
N VAL A 434 -6.37 -2.42 24.42
CA VAL A 434 -6.22 -3.22 23.20
C VAL A 434 -7.60 -3.71 22.83
N ILE A 435 -7.96 -3.59 21.55
CA ILE A 435 -9.25 -4.07 21.03
C ILE A 435 -9.01 -5.33 20.22
N THR A 436 -9.79 -6.38 20.47
CA THR A 436 -9.76 -7.63 19.71
C THR A 436 -11.17 -8.21 19.62
N GLY A 437 -11.40 -9.11 18.65
CA GLY A 437 -12.75 -9.65 18.40
C GLY A 437 -13.67 -8.63 17.72
N ASP A 438 -14.93 -8.97 17.62
CA ASP A 438 -15.96 -8.13 17.01
C ASP A 438 -16.56 -7.16 18.03
N VAL A 439 -16.96 -5.99 17.54
CA VAL A 439 -17.67 -4.96 18.31
C VAL A 439 -19.11 -4.88 17.81
N TYR A 440 -20.08 -4.68 18.72
CA TYR A 440 -21.51 -4.72 18.42
C TYR A 440 -22.21 -3.38 18.59
N HIS A 441 -21.68 -2.52 19.45
CA HIS A 441 -22.25 -1.18 19.74
C HIS A 441 -21.58 -0.06 18.93
N TYR A 442 -20.44 -0.33 18.35
CA TYR A 442 -19.74 0.56 17.42
C TYR A 442 -19.72 -0.09 16.03
N LYS A 443 -19.76 0.70 14.95
CA LYS A 443 -19.76 0.18 13.56
C LYS A 443 -18.57 -0.74 13.27
N ASN A 444 -17.45 -0.46 13.90
CA ASN A 444 -16.22 -1.25 13.79
C ASN A 444 -15.23 -0.86 14.89
N ARG A 445 -14.14 -1.61 15.00
CA ARG A 445 -13.06 -1.36 15.98
C ARG A 445 -12.41 0.01 15.84
N ASN A 446 -12.40 0.62 14.65
CA ASN A 446 -11.83 1.95 14.46
C ASN A 446 -12.70 3.04 15.07
N GLU A 447 -14.02 2.89 15.05
CA GLU A 447 -14.94 3.81 15.72
C GLU A 447 -14.81 3.72 17.24
N LEU A 448 -14.73 2.51 17.82
CA LEU A 448 -14.44 2.31 19.24
C LEU A 448 -13.07 2.89 19.61
N LYS A 449 -12.05 2.68 18.80
CA LYS A 449 -10.72 3.28 18.97
C LYS A 449 -10.81 4.82 18.99
N ALA A 450 -11.50 5.40 18.02
CA ALA A 450 -11.68 6.86 17.95
C ALA A 450 -12.42 7.40 19.19
N TYR A 451 -13.43 6.68 19.68
CA TYR A 451 -14.11 7.03 20.92
C TYR A 451 -13.15 7.00 22.12
N ILE A 452 -12.40 5.92 22.32
CA ILE A 452 -11.43 5.79 23.43
C ILE A 452 -10.41 6.94 23.37
N GLU A 453 -9.85 7.21 22.21
CA GLU A 453 -8.87 8.28 21.99
C GLU A 453 -9.48 9.66 22.23
N SER A 454 -10.75 9.87 21.86
CA SER A 454 -11.48 11.12 22.15
C SER A 454 -11.75 11.31 23.64
N GLN A 455 -11.76 10.25 24.42
CA GLN A 455 -11.91 10.26 25.88
C GLN A 455 -10.57 10.21 26.64
N GLY A 456 -9.44 10.48 25.99
CA GLY A 456 -8.11 10.56 26.60
C GLY A 456 -7.43 9.21 26.84
N GLY A 457 -8.00 8.12 26.36
CA GLY A 457 -7.40 6.79 26.40
C GLY A 457 -6.41 6.55 25.26
N LYS A 458 -5.56 5.55 25.42
CA LYS A 458 -4.62 5.10 24.40
C LYS A 458 -5.02 3.73 23.87
N VAL A 459 -5.01 3.53 22.54
CA VAL A 459 -5.28 2.21 21.94
C VAL A 459 -4.04 1.70 21.23
N THR A 460 -3.61 0.47 21.59
CA THR A 460 -2.44 -0.18 20.98
C THR A 460 -2.84 -1.46 20.25
N GLY A 461 -2.04 -1.85 19.26
CA GLY A 461 -2.31 -3.02 18.43
C GLY A 461 -2.00 -4.37 19.11
N SER A 462 -1.17 -4.36 20.16
CA SER A 462 -0.71 -5.57 20.86
C SER A 462 -0.75 -5.40 22.38
N VAL A 463 -1.03 -6.50 23.07
CA VAL A 463 -1.04 -6.55 24.53
C VAL A 463 0.41 -6.52 25.05
N SER A 464 0.67 -5.64 26.04
CA SER A 464 1.96 -5.48 26.70
C SER A 464 1.76 -5.17 28.19
N LYS A 465 2.82 -5.11 28.97
CA LYS A 465 2.76 -4.75 30.41
C LYS A 465 2.13 -3.37 30.68
N SER A 466 2.13 -2.49 29.68
CA SER A 466 1.49 -1.16 29.78
C SER A 466 0.01 -1.17 29.38
N THR A 467 -0.55 -2.29 28.95
CA THR A 467 -1.98 -2.42 28.64
C THR A 467 -2.79 -2.51 29.92
N THR A 468 -3.82 -1.66 30.04
CA THR A 468 -4.71 -1.67 31.21
C THR A 468 -5.88 -2.62 30.99
N TYR A 469 -6.48 -2.59 29.81
CA TYR A 469 -7.63 -3.42 29.46
C TYR A 469 -7.49 -4.01 28.07
N LEU A 470 -7.90 -5.26 27.93
CA LEU A 470 -8.20 -5.89 26.65
C LEU A 470 -9.71 -5.87 26.46
N ILE A 471 -10.20 -5.17 25.43
CA ILE A 471 -11.63 -5.21 25.08
C ILE A 471 -11.85 -6.37 24.12
N ASN A 472 -12.64 -7.34 24.56
CA ASN A 472 -13.06 -8.50 23.78
C ASN A 472 -14.42 -9.00 24.25
N ASN A 473 -15.41 -9.10 23.37
CA ASN A 473 -16.72 -9.62 23.68
C ASN A 473 -16.72 -11.14 23.93
N ASP A 474 -15.67 -11.83 23.52
CA ASP A 474 -15.41 -13.23 23.86
C ASP A 474 -14.22 -13.32 24.83
N ALA A 475 -14.52 -13.32 26.14
CA ALA A 475 -13.51 -13.41 27.20
C ALA A 475 -12.78 -14.77 27.22
N GLU A 476 -13.43 -15.84 26.77
CA GLU A 476 -12.87 -17.21 26.71
C GLU A 476 -12.06 -17.45 25.42
N SER A 477 -11.97 -16.45 24.54
CA SER A 477 -11.25 -16.54 23.28
C SER A 477 -9.83 -17.04 23.44
N GLN A 478 -9.46 -18.04 22.65
CA GLN A 478 -8.11 -18.59 22.59
C GLN A 478 -7.13 -17.74 21.75
N SER A 479 -7.51 -16.51 21.41
CA SER A 479 -6.67 -15.60 20.62
C SER A 479 -5.34 -15.32 21.33
N SER A 480 -4.31 -15.03 20.53
CA SER A 480 -2.97 -14.69 21.08
C SER A 480 -3.01 -13.47 22.01
N LYS A 481 -3.93 -12.54 21.79
CA LYS A 481 -4.12 -11.36 22.65
C LYS A 481 -4.76 -11.74 23.98
N ASN A 482 -5.79 -12.60 23.99
CA ASN A 482 -6.39 -13.09 25.23
C ASN A 482 -5.39 -13.90 26.05
N LYS A 483 -4.70 -14.86 25.44
CA LYS A 483 -3.65 -15.63 26.12
C LYS A 483 -2.59 -14.74 26.75
N LYS A 484 -2.14 -13.73 26.01
CA LYS A 484 -1.15 -12.78 26.50
C LYS A 484 -1.69 -11.87 27.60
N ALA A 485 -2.97 -11.48 27.55
CA ALA A 485 -3.62 -10.73 28.60
C ALA A 485 -3.69 -11.56 29.89
N HIS A 486 -4.11 -12.82 29.84
CA HIS A 486 -4.09 -13.72 30.97
C HIS A 486 -2.68 -13.92 31.56
N GLN A 487 -1.66 -14.15 30.70
CA GLN A 487 -0.27 -14.29 31.13
C GLN A 487 0.28 -13.06 31.86
N LEU A 488 -0.17 -11.87 31.48
CA LEU A 488 0.26 -10.61 32.06
C LEU A 488 -0.67 -10.08 33.18
N GLY A 489 -1.74 -10.81 33.51
CA GLY A 489 -2.74 -10.39 34.51
C GLY A 489 -3.55 -9.18 34.10
N ILE A 490 -3.74 -8.94 32.80
CA ILE A 490 -4.48 -7.80 32.26
C ILE A 490 -5.97 -8.13 32.21
N SER A 491 -6.79 -7.22 32.71
CA SER A 491 -8.26 -7.38 32.72
C SER A 491 -8.82 -7.41 31.30
N ILE A 492 -9.56 -8.47 31.00
CA ILE A 492 -10.34 -8.61 29.76
C ILE A 492 -11.76 -8.13 30.08
N ILE A 493 -12.26 -7.16 29.32
CA ILE A 493 -13.61 -6.60 29.49
C ILE A 493 -14.38 -6.69 28.18
N THR A 494 -15.69 -6.89 28.28
CA THR A 494 -16.58 -6.83 27.10
C THR A 494 -16.78 -5.37 26.68
N GLU A 495 -17.29 -5.16 25.47
CA GLU A 495 -17.67 -3.83 24.97
C GLU A 495 -18.75 -3.19 25.88
N GLU A 496 -19.69 -4.00 26.41
CA GLU A 496 -20.71 -3.53 27.33
C GLU A 496 -20.12 -3.06 28.66
N GLN A 497 -19.23 -3.83 29.26
CA GLN A 497 -18.49 -3.44 30.47
C GLN A 497 -17.60 -2.20 30.23
N PHE A 498 -17.03 -2.08 29.04
CA PHE A 498 -16.31 -0.87 28.64
C PHE A 498 -17.25 0.35 28.64
N ARG A 499 -18.44 0.22 28.05
CA ARG A 499 -19.43 1.30 27.98
C ARG A 499 -19.89 1.69 29.37
N GLU A 500 -20.26 0.74 30.23
CA GLU A 500 -20.67 1.03 31.61
C GLU A 500 -19.59 1.80 32.40
N LYS A 501 -18.32 1.51 32.13
CA LYS A 501 -17.20 2.09 32.92
C LYS A 501 -16.66 3.40 32.35
N PHE A 502 -16.76 3.61 31.02
CA PHE A 502 -16.07 4.68 30.31
C PHE A 502 -16.97 5.51 29.37
N THR A 503 -18.27 5.26 29.27
CA THR A 503 -19.24 6.09 28.54
C THR A 503 -20.23 6.75 29.50
#